data_069beb3849d8b6d4000b188702803bcf
#
_entry.id   069beb3849d8b6d4000b188702803bcf
#
_cell.length_a   1.000
_cell.length_b   1.000
_cell.length_c   1.000
_cell.angle_alpha   90.00
_cell.angle_beta   90.00
_cell.angle_gamma   90.00
#
_symmetry.space_group_name_H-M   'P 1'
#
loop_
_entity.id
_entity.type
_entity.pdbx_description
1 polymer ?
#
loop_
_entity_poly.entity_id
_entity_poly.type
_entity_poly.pdbx_seq_one_letter_code
_entity_poly.pdbx_strand_id
1 'polypeptide(L)'
;MIAQITSGEFFSGYSPEQIFLTSDLHLFHTNIIKYCNRPFEYTAEGCAQMNEFILKKFDALPEDCLIWNFGDVFLNLRLENERIMHDIMRMKKNRKMCLILGNHDFRARKKPFPNYIEYFKYLGFDEVYNGPLQFENFIFSHEPIFIEKESGLINIHGHTHEKMVTEDYFLSEYNKSFPHKKVNPEQYKNICMDANDFQILKWEGIMSKHRKNTYSS
;
A
#
# COMPACT_ATOMS: atom_id res chain seq x y z
N MET A 1 1.83 10.29 14.93
CA MET A 1 3.24 9.98 15.33
C MET A 1 3.75 8.93 14.35
N ILE A 2 4.95 9.12 13.78
CA ILE A 2 5.60 8.17 12.85
C ILE A 2 6.43 7.19 13.71
N ALA A 3 6.16 5.89 13.58
CA ALA A 3 6.92 4.87 14.31
C ALA A 3 8.23 4.55 13.57
N GLN A 4 9.34 4.52 14.28
CA GLN A 4 10.62 4.07 13.72
C GLN A 4 10.67 2.55 13.71
N ILE A 5 11.13 1.99 12.59
CA ILE A 5 11.41 0.55 12.48
C ILE A 5 12.87 0.32 12.11
N THR A 6 13.42 -0.77 12.58
CA THR A 6 14.81 -1.17 12.30
C THR A 6 14.92 -1.84 10.92
N SER A 7 16.14 -1.96 10.40
CA SER A 7 16.38 -2.75 9.19
C SER A 7 15.97 -4.21 9.37
N GLY A 8 16.16 -4.80 10.54
CA GLY A 8 15.71 -6.14 10.84
C GLY A 8 14.20 -6.31 10.76
N GLU A 9 13.41 -5.30 11.17
CA GLU A 9 11.95 -5.31 11.05
C GLU A 9 11.53 -5.11 9.60
N PHE A 10 12.12 -4.14 8.87
CA PHE A 10 11.76 -3.88 7.48
C PHE A 10 12.13 -5.04 6.56
N PHE A 11 13.38 -5.50 6.62
CA PHE A 11 13.85 -6.57 5.76
C PHE A 11 13.38 -7.96 6.21
N SER A 12 13.16 -8.17 7.51
CA SER A 12 12.71 -9.47 8.07
C SER A 12 13.57 -10.67 7.64
N GLY A 13 14.86 -10.43 7.37
CA GLY A 13 15.80 -11.46 6.90
C GLY A 13 15.88 -11.62 5.37
N TYR A 14 15.04 -10.91 4.60
CA TYR A 14 15.06 -10.93 3.13
C TYR A 14 16.06 -9.92 2.57
N SER A 15 16.62 -10.20 1.40
CA SER A 15 17.44 -9.24 0.67
C SER A 15 16.57 -8.18 -0.04
N PRO A 16 17.12 -7.02 -0.42
CA PRO A 16 16.36 -5.98 -1.13
C PRO A 16 15.66 -6.45 -2.41
N GLU A 17 16.24 -7.43 -3.11
CA GLU A 17 15.70 -8.01 -4.34
C GLU A 17 14.48 -8.90 -4.10
N GLN A 18 14.31 -9.38 -2.87
CA GLN A 18 13.20 -10.24 -2.45
C GLN A 18 12.03 -9.45 -1.86
N ILE A 19 12.11 -8.11 -1.79
CA ILE A 19 11.07 -7.27 -1.21
C ILE A 19 10.20 -6.65 -2.28
N PHE A 20 8.90 -6.81 -2.12
CA PHE A 20 7.87 -6.32 -3.03
C PHE A 20 6.89 -5.41 -2.31
N LEU A 21 6.50 -4.31 -2.96
CA LEU A 21 5.60 -3.29 -2.42
C LEU A 21 4.36 -3.16 -3.30
N THR A 22 3.21 -2.99 -2.68
CA THR A 22 1.94 -2.74 -3.34
C THR A 22 0.98 -1.98 -2.43
N SER A 23 -0.07 -1.41 -2.99
CA SER A 23 -1.14 -0.74 -2.26
C SER A 23 -2.43 -0.69 -3.07
N ASP A 24 -3.55 -0.45 -2.41
CA ASP A 24 -4.83 -0.13 -3.04
C ASP A 24 -5.35 -1.23 -3.98
N LEU A 25 -5.30 -2.48 -3.49
CA LEU A 25 -5.81 -3.62 -4.24
C LEU A 25 -7.32 -3.49 -4.46
N HIS A 26 -8.05 -3.07 -3.43
CA HIS A 26 -9.50 -2.92 -3.42
C HIS A 26 -10.24 -4.17 -3.90
N LEU A 27 -9.81 -5.35 -3.44
CA LEU A 27 -10.51 -6.59 -3.75
C LEU A 27 -11.97 -6.50 -3.28
N PHE A 28 -12.88 -7.07 -4.07
CA PHE A 28 -14.33 -7.08 -3.81
C PHE A 28 -15.02 -5.71 -3.82
N HIS A 29 -14.33 -4.67 -4.33
CA HIS A 29 -14.84 -3.31 -4.37
C HIS A 29 -15.27 -2.94 -5.80
N THR A 30 -16.51 -3.29 -6.20
CA THR A 30 -17.01 -3.02 -7.56
C THR A 30 -16.91 -1.54 -7.94
N ASN A 31 -17.19 -0.61 -7.00
CA ASN A 31 -17.17 0.81 -7.30
C ASN A 31 -15.80 1.37 -7.67
N ILE A 32 -14.70 0.71 -7.26
CA ILE A 32 -13.36 1.17 -7.59
C ILE A 32 -13.10 1.14 -9.11
N ILE A 33 -13.75 0.21 -9.81
CA ILE A 33 -13.68 0.11 -11.27
C ILE A 33 -14.06 1.44 -11.90
N LYS A 34 -15.17 2.03 -11.42
CA LYS A 34 -15.64 3.34 -11.91
C LYS A 34 -14.80 4.50 -11.37
N TYR A 35 -14.44 4.47 -10.08
CA TYR A 35 -13.75 5.59 -9.44
C TYR A 35 -12.33 5.81 -9.97
N CYS A 36 -11.64 4.72 -10.31
CA CYS A 36 -10.27 4.73 -10.83
C CYS A 36 -10.19 4.31 -12.30
N ASN A 37 -11.33 4.29 -13.00
CA ASN A 37 -11.41 3.91 -14.42
C ASN A 37 -10.63 2.63 -14.75
N ARG A 38 -10.73 1.61 -13.87
CA ARG A 38 -10.04 0.33 -14.05
C ARG A 38 -10.59 -0.39 -15.30
N PRO A 39 -9.76 -1.12 -16.07
CA PRO A 39 -10.13 -1.71 -17.35
C PRO A 39 -11.00 -2.98 -17.19
N PHE A 40 -12.07 -2.89 -16.41
CA PHE A 40 -13.04 -3.96 -16.16
C PHE A 40 -14.46 -3.40 -16.28
N GLU A 41 -15.43 -4.26 -16.54
CA GLU A 41 -16.83 -3.84 -16.53
C GLU A 41 -17.30 -3.47 -15.12
N TYR A 42 -18.11 -2.40 -15.01
CA TYR A 42 -18.68 -1.97 -13.73
C TYR A 42 -19.86 -2.87 -13.34
N THR A 43 -19.58 -4.14 -13.08
CA THR A 43 -20.52 -5.20 -12.71
C THR A 43 -19.91 -6.09 -11.63
N ALA A 44 -20.70 -6.95 -11.01
CA ALA A 44 -20.18 -7.96 -10.06
C ALA A 44 -19.21 -8.93 -10.75
N GLU A 45 -19.51 -9.29 -12.01
CA GLU A 45 -18.65 -10.16 -12.81
C GLU A 45 -17.31 -9.48 -13.14
N GLY A 46 -17.35 -8.21 -13.60
CA GLY A 46 -16.14 -7.43 -13.84
C GLY A 46 -15.30 -7.24 -12.56
N CYS A 47 -15.94 -7.10 -11.40
CA CYS A 47 -15.24 -7.08 -10.12
C CYS A 47 -14.55 -8.43 -9.81
N ALA A 48 -15.20 -9.55 -10.10
CA ALA A 48 -14.59 -10.88 -9.96
C ALA A 48 -13.40 -11.06 -10.90
N GLN A 49 -13.50 -10.60 -12.15
CA GLN A 49 -12.40 -10.60 -13.13
C GLN A 49 -11.23 -9.72 -12.67
N MET A 50 -11.51 -8.54 -12.12
CA MET A 50 -10.50 -7.65 -11.52
C MET A 50 -9.77 -8.34 -10.36
N ASN A 51 -10.51 -8.95 -9.44
CA ASN A 51 -9.91 -9.68 -8.31
C ASN A 51 -8.98 -10.78 -8.80
N GLU A 52 -9.44 -11.61 -9.73
CA GLU A 52 -8.63 -12.69 -10.30
C GLU A 52 -7.39 -12.17 -11.03
N PHE A 53 -7.52 -11.05 -11.76
CA PHE A 53 -6.39 -10.40 -12.43
C PHE A 53 -5.32 -9.94 -11.42
N ILE A 54 -5.75 -9.31 -10.31
CA ILE A 54 -4.85 -8.87 -9.25
C ILE A 54 -4.18 -10.08 -8.57
N LEU A 55 -4.95 -11.11 -8.20
CA LEU A 55 -4.42 -12.31 -7.55
C LEU A 55 -3.38 -13.02 -8.41
N LYS A 56 -3.54 -13.06 -9.74
CA LYS A 56 -2.53 -13.59 -10.66
C LYS A 56 -1.20 -12.83 -10.62
N LYS A 57 -1.19 -11.53 -10.29
CA LYS A 57 0.07 -10.79 -10.08
C LYS A 57 0.85 -11.35 -8.89
N PHE A 58 0.14 -11.69 -7.82
CA PHE A 58 0.77 -12.35 -6.66
C PHE A 58 1.21 -13.78 -6.97
N ASP A 59 0.45 -14.53 -7.79
CA ASP A 59 0.85 -15.88 -8.21
C ASP A 59 2.19 -15.89 -8.95
N ALA A 60 2.51 -14.82 -9.67
CA ALA A 60 3.75 -14.68 -10.43
C ALA A 60 4.97 -14.24 -9.58
N LEU A 61 4.78 -13.86 -8.31
CA LEU A 61 5.89 -13.50 -7.42
C LEU A 61 6.69 -14.74 -6.99
N PRO A 62 7.99 -14.59 -6.68
CA PRO A 62 8.79 -15.66 -6.07
C PRO A 62 8.14 -16.20 -4.79
N GLU A 63 8.34 -17.47 -4.49
CA GLU A 63 7.81 -18.07 -3.26
C GLU A 63 8.55 -17.59 -2.01
N ASP A 64 9.84 -17.30 -2.14
CA ASP A 64 10.68 -16.76 -1.07
C ASP A 64 10.81 -15.24 -1.22
N CYS A 65 9.81 -14.50 -0.75
CA CYS A 65 9.83 -13.04 -0.76
C CYS A 65 9.01 -12.45 0.39
N LEU A 66 9.28 -11.18 0.66
CA LEU A 66 8.53 -10.34 1.59
C LEU A 66 7.64 -9.38 0.80
N ILE A 67 6.37 -9.34 1.16
CA ILE A 67 5.40 -8.42 0.55
C ILE A 67 4.98 -7.39 1.60
N TRP A 68 5.19 -6.11 1.30
CA TRP A 68 4.60 -5.00 2.02
C TRP A 68 3.39 -4.46 1.28
N ASN A 69 2.22 -4.56 1.90
CA ASN A 69 0.99 -3.93 1.41
C ASN A 69 0.74 -2.64 2.20
N PHE A 70 0.52 -1.54 1.51
CA PHE A 70 0.31 -0.23 2.14
C PHE A 70 -1.17 0.15 2.23
N GLY A 71 -2.02 -0.84 2.46
CA GLY A 71 -3.41 -0.64 2.81
C GLY A 71 -4.41 -0.74 1.67
N ASP A 72 -5.66 -0.60 2.04
CA ASP A 72 -6.82 -0.71 1.16
C ASP A 72 -6.84 -2.03 0.38
N VAL A 73 -6.71 -3.13 1.14
CA VAL A 73 -6.62 -4.49 0.59
C VAL A 73 -7.95 -4.92 -0.01
N PHE A 74 -9.06 -4.69 0.69
CA PHE A 74 -10.39 -5.07 0.23
C PHE A 74 -11.49 -4.19 0.82
N LEU A 75 -12.65 -4.16 0.15
CA LEU A 75 -13.84 -3.49 0.66
C LEU A 75 -15.09 -4.29 0.33
N ASN A 76 -15.51 -5.16 1.23
CA ASN A 76 -16.86 -5.71 1.22
C ASN A 76 -17.28 -6.19 2.60
N LEU A 77 -18.11 -5.40 3.28
CA LEU A 77 -18.58 -5.69 4.65
C LEU A 77 -19.52 -6.90 4.73
N ARG A 78 -20.01 -7.42 3.60
CA ARG A 78 -20.96 -8.55 3.54
C ARG A 78 -20.26 -9.89 3.29
N LEU A 79 -19.01 -9.89 2.84
CA LEU A 79 -18.27 -11.13 2.61
C LEU A 79 -17.97 -11.85 3.92
N GLU A 80 -18.02 -13.18 3.88
CA GLU A 80 -17.54 -14.02 4.97
C GLU A 80 -16.02 -13.98 5.06
N ASN A 81 -15.50 -14.10 6.29
CA ASN A 81 -14.07 -14.06 6.55
C ASN A 81 -13.32 -15.16 5.78
N GLU A 82 -13.92 -16.33 5.65
CA GLU A 82 -13.34 -17.48 4.95
C GLU A 82 -13.02 -17.17 3.49
N ARG A 83 -13.89 -16.42 2.81
CA ARG A 83 -13.66 -16.01 1.43
C ARG A 83 -12.51 -15.03 1.32
N ILE A 84 -12.44 -14.06 2.23
CA ILE A 84 -11.36 -13.08 2.28
C ILE A 84 -10.04 -13.77 2.62
N MET A 85 -10.04 -14.66 3.63
CA MET A 85 -8.87 -15.44 4.01
C MET A 85 -8.33 -16.28 2.86
N HIS A 86 -9.21 -16.93 2.10
CA HIS A 86 -8.81 -17.73 0.93
C HIS A 86 -7.95 -16.90 -0.04
N ASP A 87 -8.38 -15.69 -0.39
CA ASP A 87 -7.66 -14.86 -1.34
C ASP A 87 -6.39 -14.26 -0.71
N ILE A 88 -6.41 -13.89 0.58
CA ILE A 88 -5.19 -13.47 1.30
C ILE A 88 -4.17 -14.61 1.38
N MET A 89 -4.59 -15.83 1.69
CA MET A 89 -3.71 -16.99 1.73
C MET A 89 -3.15 -17.34 0.34
N ARG A 90 -3.93 -17.13 -0.72
CA ARG A 90 -3.43 -17.25 -2.10
C ARG A 90 -2.33 -16.23 -2.40
N MET A 91 -2.51 -14.97 -1.98
CA MET A 91 -1.47 -13.93 -2.13
C MET A 91 -0.22 -14.27 -1.32
N LYS A 92 -0.44 -14.77 -0.11
CA LYS A 92 0.65 -15.09 0.83
C LYS A 92 1.44 -16.32 0.41
N LYS A 93 0.76 -17.47 0.16
CA LYS A 93 1.45 -18.78 -0.01
C LYS A 93 2.45 -19.01 1.12
N ASN A 94 3.74 -19.22 0.78
CA ASN A 94 4.84 -19.40 1.74
C ASN A 94 5.59 -18.08 2.05
N ARG A 95 5.07 -16.94 1.61
CA ARG A 95 5.70 -15.63 1.75
C ARG A 95 5.37 -14.98 3.09
N LYS A 96 6.21 -14.05 3.52
CA LYS A 96 5.86 -13.13 4.59
C LYS A 96 5.07 -11.94 4.02
N MET A 97 3.97 -11.56 4.66
CA MET A 97 3.15 -10.42 4.28
C MET A 97 2.98 -9.45 5.45
N CYS A 98 3.40 -8.20 5.23
CA CYS A 98 3.20 -7.09 6.14
C CYS A 98 2.14 -6.12 5.59
N LEU A 99 1.37 -5.51 6.48
CA LEU A 99 0.31 -4.55 6.14
C LEU A 99 0.47 -3.27 6.94
N ILE A 100 0.43 -2.13 6.25
CA ILE A 100 0.13 -0.83 6.85
C ILE A 100 -1.33 -0.55 6.54
N LEU A 101 -2.17 -0.35 7.56
CA LEU A 101 -3.62 -0.17 7.37
C LEU A 101 -3.96 1.09 6.58
N GLY A 102 -4.84 0.94 5.58
CA GLY A 102 -5.44 2.03 4.82
C GLY A 102 -6.80 2.45 5.39
N ASN A 103 -7.36 3.54 4.86
CA ASN A 103 -8.61 4.10 5.37
C ASN A 103 -9.83 3.19 5.12
N HIS A 104 -9.82 2.36 4.07
CA HIS A 104 -10.87 1.37 3.84
C HIS A 104 -10.74 0.14 4.74
N ASP A 105 -9.54 -0.21 5.17
CA ASP A 105 -9.30 -1.34 6.06
C ASP A 105 -9.98 -1.15 7.41
N PHE A 106 -10.08 0.09 7.92
CA PHE A 106 -10.83 0.42 9.14
C PHE A 106 -12.35 0.18 9.03
N ARG A 107 -12.89 -0.04 7.84
CA ARG A 107 -14.29 -0.39 7.61
C ARG A 107 -14.51 -1.90 7.50
N ALA A 108 -13.44 -2.68 7.36
CA ALA A 108 -13.50 -4.11 7.09
C ALA A 108 -13.68 -4.97 8.34
N ARG A 109 -13.36 -4.45 9.53
CA ARG A 109 -13.37 -5.24 10.78
C ARG A 109 -14.74 -5.81 11.11
N LYS A 110 -14.77 -7.10 11.44
CA LYS A 110 -15.94 -7.81 11.96
C LYS A 110 -15.75 -8.19 13.42
N LYS A 111 -16.84 -8.18 14.20
CA LYS A 111 -16.84 -8.76 15.55
C LYS A 111 -16.52 -10.27 15.48
N PRO A 112 -15.82 -10.87 16.46
CA PRO A 112 -15.52 -10.30 17.80
C PRO A 112 -14.14 -9.67 17.97
N PHE A 113 -13.42 -9.33 16.92
CA PHE A 113 -12.03 -8.86 17.01
C PHE A 113 -11.90 -7.56 17.81
N PRO A 114 -10.94 -7.44 18.76
CA PRO A 114 -10.80 -6.26 19.61
C PRO A 114 -10.36 -5.02 18.83
N ASN A 115 -9.53 -5.19 17.81
CA ASN A 115 -9.02 -4.12 16.96
C ASN A 115 -8.73 -4.61 15.54
N TYR A 116 -8.35 -3.69 14.64
CA TYR A 116 -8.07 -4.00 13.23
C TYR A 116 -6.79 -4.81 13.05
N ILE A 117 -5.76 -4.59 13.88
CA ILE A 117 -4.50 -5.33 13.83
C ILE A 117 -4.77 -6.82 14.02
N GLU A 118 -5.51 -7.18 15.09
CA GLU A 118 -5.86 -8.58 15.37
C GLU A 118 -6.73 -9.18 14.26
N TYR A 119 -7.64 -8.38 13.70
CA TYR A 119 -8.47 -8.83 12.59
C TYR A 119 -7.65 -9.19 11.35
N PHE A 120 -6.73 -8.32 10.92
CA PHE A 120 -5.93 -8.57 9.74
C PHE A 120 -4.87 -9.67 9.96
N LYS A 121 -4.33 -9.81 11.18
CA LYS A 121 -3.50 -10.97 11.55
C LYS A 121 -4.30 -12.28 11.46
N TYR A 122 -5.54 -12.31 11.96
CA TYR A 122 -6.42 -13.45 11.80
C TYR A 122 -6.70 -13.80 10.33
N LEU A 123 -6.82 -12.82 9.45
CA LEU A 123 -7.01 -13.03 8.02
C LEU A 123 -5.75 -13.59 7.31
N GLY A 124 -4.56 -13.51 7.92
CA GLY A 124 -3.35 -14.15 7.42
C GLY A 124 -2.13 -13.25 7.23
N PHE A 125 -2.21 -11.95 7.55
CA PHE A 125 -1.04 -11.08 7.57
C PHE A 125 -0.12 -11.42 8.75
N ASP A 126 1.18 -11.44 8.54
CA ASP A 126 2.17 -11.74 9.58
C ASP A 126 2.37 -10.56 10.51
N GLU A 127 2.50 -9.34 9.93
CA GLU A 127 2.63 -8.10 10.67
C GLU A 127 1.63 -7.07 10.16
N VAL A 128 1.03 -6.33 11.09
CA VAL A 128 0.03 -5.30 10.78
C VAL A 128 0.34 -4.04 11.57
N TYR A 129 0.41 -2.91 10.91
CA TYR A 129 0.75 -1.61 11.48
C TYR A 129 -0.39 -0.63 11.29
N ASN A 130 -0.72 0.10 12.35
CA ASN A 130 -1.71 1.16 12.33
C ASN A 130 -1.01 2.51 12.26
N GLY A 131 -0.69 2.95 11.05
CA GLY A 131 -0.09 4.25 10.81
C GLY A 131 1.27 4.19 10.16
N PRO A 132 1.87 5.36 9.93
CA PRO A 132 3.10 5.48 9.19
C PRO A 132 4.30 4.92 9.95
N LEU A 133 5.23 4.34 9.18
CA LEU A 133 6.50 3.81 9.63
C LEU A 133 7.64 4.61 8.99
N GLN A 134 8.78 4.70 9.67
CA GLN A 134 9.99 5.26 9.08
C GLN A 134 11.14 4.27 9.20
N PHE A 135 11.79 4.03 8.08
CA PHE A 135 13.03 3.27 7.96
C PHE A 135 14.05 4.11 7.19
N GLU A 136 15.16 4.44 7.83
CA GLU A 136 16.15 5.37 7.28
C GLU A 136 15.51 6.70 6.82
N ASN A 137 15.74 7.10 5.58
CA ASN A 137 15.14 8.28 4.96
C ASN A 137 13.79 8.02 4.30
N PHE A 138 13.21 6.82 4.42
CA PHE A 138 11.92 6.49 3.87
C PHE A 138 10.82 6.53 4.91
N ILE A 139 9.70 7.18 4.57
CA ILE A 139 8.45 7.11 5.31
C ILE A 139 7.48 6.24 4.51
N PHE A 140 6.93 5.23 5.15
CA PHE A 140 5.94 4.32 4.59
C PHE A 140 4.58 4.63 5.20
N SER A 141 3.60 4.95 4.37
CA SER A 141 2.25 5.28 4.83
C SER A 141 1.22 4.89 3.78
N HIS A 142 -0.03 4.66 4.20
CA HIS A 142 -1.09 4.53 3.22
C HIS A 142 -1.36 5.89 2.57
N GLU A 143 -1.72 6.90 3.36
CA GLU A 143 -1.94 8.26 2.87
C GLU A 143 -0.61 9.03 2.79
N PRO A 144 -0.41 9.89 1.77
CA PRO A 144 0.75 10.78 1.71
C PRO A 144 0.89 11.64 2.96
N ILE A 145 2.11 11.74 3.48
CA ILE A 145 2.43 12.59 4.62
C ILE A 145 3.23 13.78 4.14
N PHE A 146 2.88 14.96 4.62
CA PHE A 146 3.66 16.15 4.28
C PHE A 146 5.11 16.00 4.73
N ILE A 147 6.03 16.24 3.80
CA ILE A 147 7.48 16.22 4.00
C ILE A 147 8.05 17.57 3.61
N GLU A 148 8.88 18.15 4.47
CA GLU A 148 9.61 19.38 4.14
C GLU A 148 10.62 19.11 3.03
N LYS A 149 10.67 20.04 2.06
CA LYS A 149 11.44 19.89 0.81
C LYS A 149 12.91 19.56 1.05
N GLU A 150 13.51 20.14 2.07
CA GLU A 150 14.94 20.00 2.39
C GLU A 150 15.26 18.88 3.39
N SER A 151 14.24 18.09 3.80
CA SER A 151 14.41 17.04 4.82
C SER A 151 15.23 15.84 4.35
N GLY A 152 15.37 15.64 3.05
CA GLY A 152 15.97 14.42 2.47
C GLY A 152 15.11 13.16 2.64
N LEU A 153 13.90 13.30 3.19
CA LEU A 153 12.97 12.20 3.36
C LEU A 153 12.20 11.90 2.06
N ILE A 154 11.78 10.66 1.91
CA ILE A 154 10.98 10.17 0.79
C ILE A 154 9.76 9.45 1.35
N ASN A 155 8.57 9.84 0.93
CA ASN A 155 7.34 9.13 1.30
C ASN A 155 6.94 8.13 0.21
N ILE A 156 6.92 6.87 0.59
CA ILE A 156 6.34 5.80 -0.21
C ILE A 156 4.91 5.59 0.28
N HIS A 157 3.94 5.71 -0.61
CA HIS A 157 2.53 5.80 -0.21
C HIS A 157 1.59 5.14 -1.22
N GLY A 158 0.37 4.86 -0.76
CA GLY A 158 -0.80 4.48 -1.51
C GLY A 158 -1.81 5.61 -1.70
N HIS A 159 -3.08 5.28 -1.59
CA HIS A 159 -4.25 6.14 -1.42
C HIS A 159 -4.63 7.06 -2.59
N THR A 160 -3.66 7.66 -3.25
CA THR A 160 -3.94 8.70 -4.27
C THR A 160 -4.31 8.14 -5.64
N HIS A 161 -4.28 6.80 -5.80
CA HIS A 161 -4.47 6.11 -7.06
C HIS A 161 -3.56 6.70 -8.15
N GLU A 162 -4.11 7.23 -9.25
CA GLU A 162 -3.34 7.85 -10.33
C GLU A 162 -2.91 9.30 -10.04
N LYS A 163 -3.39 9.90 -8.94
CA LYS A 163 -3.14 11.33 -8.68
C LYS A 163 -1.74 11.57 -8.12
N MET A 164 -1.11 12.63 -8.60
CA MET A 164 0.15 13.11 -8.05
C MET A 164 -0.07 13.84 -6.73
N VAL A 165 0.92 13.73 -5.84
CA VAL A 165 0.96 14.52 -4.60
C VAL A 165 1.47 15.92 -4.93
N THR A 166 0.61 16.92 -4.68
CA THR A 166 0.87 18.34 -4.92
C THR A 166 0.52 19.17 -3.69
N GLU A 167 0.78 20.46 -3.73
CA GLU A 167 0.32 21.39 -2.68
C GLU A 167 -1.21 21.35 -2.52
N ASP A 168 -1.95 21.28 -3.63
CA ASP A 168 -3.41 21.20 -3.64
C ASP A 168 -3.94 19.94 -2.96
N TYR A 169 -3.21 18.82 -3.05
CA TYR A 169 -3.56 17.60 -2.33
C TYR A 169 -3.60 17.88 -0.82
N PHE A 170 -2.54 18.45 -0.25
CA PHE A 170 -2.49 18.72 1.19
C PHE A 170 -3.45 19.83 1.62
N LEU A 171 -3.68 20.83 0.77
CA LEU A 171 -4.68 21.88 1.04
C LEU A 171 -6.11 21.33 1.07
N SER A 172 -6.43 20.32 0.24
CA SER A 172 -7.74 19.67 0.22
C SER A 172 -7.97 18.78 1.44
N GLU A 173 -6.94 17.98 1.82
CA GLU A 173 -7.03 17.00 2.92
C GLU A 173 -6.94 17.65 4.31
N TYR A 174 -6.05 18.63 4.49
CA TYR A 174 -5.78 19.23 5.81
C TYR A 174 -6.55 20.54 6.07
N ASN A 175 -7.50 20.92 5.20
CA ASN A 175 -8.23 22.17 5.29
C ASN A 175 -7.30 23.40 5.32
N LYS A 176 -7.83 24.58 5.11
CA LYS A 176 -7.17 25.90 5.05
C LYS A 176 -6.13 26.22 6.16
N SER A 177 -5.94 25.31 7.11
CA SER A 177 -4.93 25.40 8.18
C SER A 177 -3.53 24.91 7.76
N PHE A 178 -3.41 24.28 6.58
CA PHE A 178 -2.09 23.85 6.09
C PHE A 178 -1.30 25.10 5.69
N PRO A 179 -0.13 25.36 6.31
CA PRO A 179 0.72 26.46 5.86
C PRO A 179 1.08 26.22 4.39
N HIS A 180 1.06 27.27 3.56
CA HIS A 180 1.47 27.22 2.14
C HIS A 180 2.94 26.83 2.01
N LYS A 181 3.24 25.58 2.25
CA LYS A 181 4.58 25.00 2.13
C LYS A 181 4.72 24.32 0.78
N LYS A 182 5.83 24.57 0.10
CA LYS A 182 6.11 23.97 -1.19
C LYS A 182 6.31 22.47 -1.04
N VAL A 183 5.63 21.71 -1.88
CA VAL A 183 5.78 20.25 -2.01
C VAL A 183 6.81 19.95 -3.11
N ASN A 184 7.73 19.05 -2.86
CA ASN A 184 8.58 18.48 -3.89
C ASN A 184 8.02 17.13 -4.33
N PRO A 185 7.38 17.01 -5.51
CA PRO A 185 6.77 15.77 -5.97
C PRO A 185 7.76 14.59 -6.06
N GLU A 186 9.05 14.85 -6.24
CA GLU A 186 10.09 13.80 -6.30
C GLU A 186 10.30 13.08 -4.97
N GLN A 187 9.87 13.69 -3.85
CA GLN A 187 9.91 13.07 -2.53
C GLN A 187 8.74 12.08 -2.31
N TYR A 188 7.84 11.94 -3.27
CA TYR A 188 6.68 11.07 -3.16
C TYR A 188 6.73 9.94 -4.18
N LYS A 189 6.68 8.70 -3.69
CA LYS A 189 6.60 7.50 -4.54
C LYS A 189 5.28 6.81 -4.33
N ASN A 190 4.39 6.99 -5.29
CA ASN A 190 3.09 6.33 -5.31
C ASN A 190 3.24 4.87 -5.75
N ILE A 191 2.76 3.94 -4.90
CA ILE A 191 2.80 2.50 -5.15
C ILE A 191 1.40 1.89 -5.33
N CYS A 192 0.36 2.72 -5.50
CA CYS A 192 -0.97 2.22 -5.85
C CYS A 192 -0.90 1.37 -7.12
N MET A 193 -1.71 0.32 -7.17
CA MET A 193 -1.84 -0.52 -8.36
C MET A 193 -2.23 0.30 -9.60
N ASP A 194 -3.16 1.24 -9.45
CA ASP A 194 -3.63 2.10 -10.53
C ASP A 194 -2.50 2.98 -11.12
N ALA A 195 -1.61 3.50 -10.28
CA ALA A 195 -0.48 4.34 -10.70
C ALA A 195 0.69 3.57 -11.35
N ASN A 196 0.67 2.24 -11.28
CA ASN A 196 1.78 1.40 -11.71
C ASN A 196 1.32 0.25 -12.64
N ASP A 197 0.29 0.45 -13.44
CA ASP A 197 -0.24 -0.52 -14.39
C ASP A 197 -0.50 -1.90 -13.76
N PHE A 198 -1.03 -1.91 -12.56
CA PHE A 198 -1.26 -3.10 -11.73
C PHE A 198 0.00 -3.93 -11.45
N GLN A 199 1.19 -3.32 -11.45
CA GLN A 199 2.42 -4.00 -11.09
C GLN A 199 2.68 -3.94 -9.58
N ILE A 200 3.16 -5.05 -9.02
CA ILE A 200 3.74 -5.10 -7.69
C ILE A 200 5.20 -4.69 -7.84
N LEU A 201 5.65 -3.66 -7.13
CA LEU A 201 6.94 -3.04 -7.34
C LEU A 201 8.04 -3.72 -6.51
N LYS A 202 9.23 -3.90 -7.09
CA LYS A 202 10.42 -4.32 -6.34
C LYS A 202 11.02 -3.15 -5.56
N TRP A 203 11.38 -3.38 -4.30
CA TRP A 203 12.08 -2.42 -3.46
C TRP A 203 13.39 -1.93 -4.10
N GLU A 204 14.20 -2.85 -4.62
CA GLU A 204 15.45 -2.53 -5.32
C GLU A 204 15.25 -1.50 -6.44
N GLY A 205 14.18 -1.65 -7.22
CA GLY A 205 13.84 -0.72 -8.32
C GLY A 205 13.49 0.68 -7.83
N ILE A 206 12.91 0.81 -6.64
CA ILE A 206 12.62 2.09 -5.99
C ILE A 206 13.94 2.73 -5.52
N MET A 207 14.79 1.97 -4.82
CA MET A 207 16.07 2.43 -4.31
C MET A 207 17.03 2.89 -5.41
N SER A 208 17.11 2.17 -6.52
CA SER A 208 18.06 2.47 -7.61
C SER A 208 17.76 3.81 -8.29
N LYS A 209 16.50 4.22 -8.36
CA LYS A 209 16.09 5.52 -8.90
C LYS A 209 16.52 6.67 -7.98
N HIS A 210 16.49 6.48 -6.68
CA HIS A 210 16.86 7.52 -5.72
C HIS A 210 18.37 7.69 -5.55
N ARG A 211 19.17 6.61 -5.65
CA ARG A 211 20.63 6.69 -5.60
C ARG A 211 21.23 7.48 -6.78
N LYS A 212 20.60 7.44 -7.96
CA LYS A 212 21.07 8.20 -9.12
C LYS A 212 20.90 9.72 -8.96
N ASN A 213 19.87 10.16 -8.22
CA ASN A 213 19.61 11.58 -8.01
C ASN A 213 20.52 12.22 -6.93
N THR A 214 21.09 11.42 -6.01
CA THR A 214 22.00 11.91 -4.96
C THR A 214 23.45 12.09 -5.43
N TYR A 215 23.83 11.58 -6.60
CA TYR A 215 25.20 11.70 -7.15
C TYR A 215 25.31 12.64 -8.37
N SER A 216 24.23 13.33 -8.73
CA SER A 216 24.19 14.27 -9.87
C SER A 216 23.95 15.73 -9.45
N SER A 217 24.21 16.07 -8.20
CA SER A 217 24.14 17.44 -7.68
C SER A 217 25.52 17.94 -7.24
#